data_3e4b0e80b943cba97326bf6eed129af6
#
_entry.id   3e4b0e80b943cba97326bf6eed129af6
#
_cell.length_a   1.000
_cell.length_b   1.000
_cell.length_c   1.000
_cell.angle_alpha   90.00
_cell.angle_beta   90.00
_cell.angle_gamma   90.00
#
_symmetry.space_group_name_H-M   'P 1'
#
loop_
_entity.id
_entity.type
_entity.pdbx_description
1 polymer ?
#
loop_
_entity_poly.entity_id
_entity_poly.type
_entity_poly.pdbx_seq_one_letter_code
_entity_poly.pdbx_strand_id
1 'polypeptide(L)'
;MARNLITDVPGVLVGNAGDAKLGSGVTVIVFESPVTASVDVRGGGPGTRETALLDPAQTVEGIDAIVLSGGSAFGLDAASGVQAWLREQGRGFQVREARVPIVPGAILFDLLSGGDKNWGRYPPYRELGYEAAKQAGVDFALGSVGAGLGATTANLKGGIGSASAKTRAGITVGAIAAANAAGSMTIGNTRHF
;
A
#
# COMPACT_ATOMS: atom_id res chain seq x y z
N MET A 1 10.85 10.20 -20.22
CA MET A 1 11.29 8.78 -20.29
C MET A 1 10.44 7.98 -19.31
N ALA A 2 10.14 6.70 -19.59
CA ALA A 2 9.47 5.83 -18.63
C ALA A 2 10.40 5.58 -17.44
N ARG A 3 9.85 5.62 -16.22
CA ARG A 3 10.59 5.37 -14.95
C ARG A 3 10.72 3.89 -14.65
N ASN A 4 9.93 3.05 -15.34
CA ASN A 4 9.69 1.66 -14.99
C ASN A 4 9.10 1.51 -13.57
N LEU A 5 8.14 2.37 -13.24
CA LEU A 5 7.40 2.39 -11.97
C LEU A 5 5.90 2.38 -12.25
N ILE A 6 5.08 1.98 -11.28
CA ILE A 6 3.61 2.05 -11.37
C ILE A 6 3.15 3.47 -11.73
N THR A 7 3.90 4.49 -11.34
CA THR A 7 3.64 5.90 -11.60
C THR A 7 3.86 6.33 -13.05
N ASP A 8 4.30 5.44 -13.95
CA ASP A 8 4.22 5.66 -15.39
C ASP A 8 2.77 5.60 -15.89
N VAL A 9 1.84 5.05 -15.10
CA VAL A 9 0.40 5.16 -15.33
C VAL A 9 -0.03 6.56 -14.89
N PRO A 10 -0.56 7.40 -15.80
CA PRO A 10 -0.96 8.76 -15.48
C PRO A 10 -1.99 8.79 -14.33
N GLY A 11 -1.83 9.73 -13.41
CA GLY A 11 -2.72 9.90 -12.28
C GLY A 11 -2.44 8.97 -11.09
N VAL A 12 -1.37 8.17 -11.14
CA VAL A 12 -0.94 7.31 -10.03
C VAL A 12 0.28 7.93 -9.36
N LEU A 13 0.19 8.15 -8.05
CA LEU A 13 1.26 8.65 -7.19
C LEU A 13 1.54 7.63 -6.08
N VAL A 14 2.78 7.54 -5.62
CA VAL A 14 3.15 6.63 -4.52
C VAL A 14 3.96 7.38 -3.48
N GLY A 15 3.63 7.15 -2.21
CA GLY A 15 4.39 7.66 -1.07
C GLY A 15 4.73 6.57 -0.07
N ASN A 16 5.88 6.72 0.56
CA ASN A 16 6.37 5.81 1.60
C ASN A 16 6.62 6.58 2.89
N ALA A 17 6.20 6.05 4.01
CA ALA A 17 6.66 6.50 5.33
C ALA A 17 7.08 5.29 6.16
N GLY A 18 8.10 5.46 6.98
CA GLY A 18 8.62 4.39 7.83
C GLY A 18 9.26 4.95 9.07
N ASP A 19 9.26 4.14 10.11
CA ASP A 19 9.94 4.42 11.36
C ASP A 19 11.03 3.35 11.57
N ALA A 20 12.29 3.79 11.53
CA ALA A 20 13.46 2.90 11.67
C ALA A 20 13.54 2.28 13.08
N LYS A 21 13.09 2.99 14.12
CA LYS A 21 13.02 2.45 15.49
C LYS A 21 11.95 1.37 15.57
N LEU A 22 10.78 1.61 15.00
CA LEU A 22 9.71 0.62 14.88
C LEU A 22 10.11 -0.56 13.98
N GLY A 23 10.95 -0.33 12.96
CA GLY A 23 11.28 -1.32 11.94
C GLY A 23 10.08 -1.69 11.07
N SER A 24 9.19 -0.75 10.80
CA SER A 24 7.95 -0.94 10.03
C SER A 24 7.55 0.35 9.31
N GLY A 25 6.60 0.26 8.38
CA GLY A 25 6.17 1.43 7.63
C GLY A 25 4.93 1.19 6.78
N VAL A 26 4.58 2.21 6.01
CA VAL A 26 3.38 2.29 5.18
C VAL A 26 3.75 2.77 3.77
N THR A 27 3.18 2.15 2.76
CA THR A 27 3.21 2.58 1.36
C THR A 27 1.79 2.91 0.94
N VAL A 28 1.59 4.08 0.37
CA VAL A 28 0.28 4.54 -0.11
C VAL A 28 0.35 4.79 -1.61
N ILE A 29 -0.58 4.22 -2.33
CA ILE A 29 -0.85 4.51 -3.74
C ILE A 29 -2.02 5.49 -3.76
N VAL A 30 -1.79 6.73 -4.17
CA VAL A 30 -2.80 7.80 -4.27
C VAL A 30 -3.17 7.97 -5.74
N PHE A 31 -4.45 8.10 -6.03
CA PHE A 31 -4.94 8.42 -7.36
C PHE A 31 -5.31 9.91 -7.43
N GLU A 32 -4.94 10.63 -8.50
CA GLU A 32 -5.30 12.05 -8.67
C GLU A 32 -6.82 12.28 -8.76
N SER A 33 -7.55 11.30 -9.26
CA SER A 33 -9.01 11.22 -9.26
C SER A 33 -9.46 9.81 -8.87
N PRO A 34 -10.70 9.61 -8.36
CA PRO A 34 -11.20 8.28 -8.03
C PRO A 34 -11.11 7.33 -9.22
N VAL A 35 -10.69 6.09 -8.97
CA VAL A 35 -10.52 5.05 -9.98
C VAL A 35 -11.34 3.82 -9.66
N THR A 36 -11.83 3.12 -10.67
CA THR A 36 -12.46 1.81 -10.51
C THR A 36 -11.41 0.81 -10.02
N ALA A 37 -11.78 0.02 -9.02
CA ALA A 37 -10.91 -0.98 -8.42
C ALA A 37 -11.62 -2.31 -8.22
N SER A 38 -10.86 -3.37 -8.12
CA SER A 38 -11.31 -4.71 -7.79
C SER A 38 -10.30 -5.39 -6.89
N VAL A 39 -10.69 -6.46 -6.22
CA VAL A 39 -9.85 -7.20 -5.29
C VAL A 39 -10.05 -8.70 -5.45
N ASP A 40 -8.95 -9.44 -5.25
CA ASP A 40 -8.96 -10.87 -5.04
C ASP A 40 -8.16 -11.19 -3.78
N VAL A 41 -8.82 -11.71 -2.74
CA VAL A 41 -8.22 -11.99 -1.43
C VAL A 41 -7.98 -13.48 -1.33
N ARG A 42 -6.70 -13.88 -1.28
CA ARG A 42 -6.28 -15.28 -1.22
C ARG A 42 -5.44 -15.57 0.02
N GLY A 43 -5.40 -16.84 0.40
CA GLY A 43 -4.66 -17.32 1.56
C GLY A 43 -5.51 -17.43 2.82
N GLY A 44 -4.90 -17.99 3.87
CA GLY A 44 -5.60 -18.37 5.10
C GLY A 44 -5.64 -17.27 6.18
N GLY A 45 -4.92 -16.17 6.00
CA GLY A 45 -4.82 -15.08 6.99
C GLY A 45 -4.91 -13.69 6.36
N PRO A 46 -6.00 -13.35 5.65
CA PRO A 46 -6.12 -12.04 5.04
C PRO A 46 -6.20 -10.95 6.12
N GLY A 47 -5.47 -9.86 5.91
CA GLY A 47 -5.55 -8.65 6.71
C GLY A 47 -5.87 -7.49 5.78
N THR A 48 -7.16 -7.21 5.59
CA THR A 48 -7.64 -6.23 4.63
C THR A 48 -8.69 -5.31 5.26
N ARG A 49 -8.84 -4.14 4.67
CA ARG A 49 -9.85 -3.16 5.06
C ARG A 49 -10.57 -2.64 3.82
N GLU A 50 -11.90 -2.44 3.90
CA GLU A 50 -12.77 -1.87 2.86
C GLU A 50 -12.81 -2.67 1.56
N THR A 51 -12.36 -3.92 1.54
CA THR A 51 -12.31 -4.74 0.33
C THR A 51 -13.69 -5.19 -0.14
N ALA A 52 -14.66 -5.34 0.77
CA ALA A 52 -16.05 -5.68 0.39
C ALA A 52 -16.69 -4.59 -0.48
N LEU A 53 -16.25 -3.33 -0.35
CA LEU A 53 -16.75 -2.20 -1.15
C LEU A 53 -16.33 -2.28 -2.62
N LEU A 54 -15.32 -3.11 -2.94
CA LEU A 54 -14.81 -3.28 -4.31
C LEU A 54 -15.62 -4.29 -5.15
N ASP A 55 -16.67 -4.88 -4.59
CA ASP A 55 -17.59 -5.72 -5.34
C ASP A 55 -18.37 -4.83 -6.33
N PRO A 56 -18.49 -5.23 -7.61
CA PRO A 56 -19.20 -4.45 -8.62
C PRO A 56 -20.68 -4.15 -8.32
N ALA A 57 -21.29 -4.88 -7.39
CA ALA A 57 -22.66 -4.65 -6.95
C ALA A 57 -22.80 -3.53 -5.91
N GLN A 58 -21.67 -2.96 -5.43
CA GLN A 58 -21.70 -1.90 -4.44
C GLN A 58 -21.95 -0.52 -5.06
N THR A 59 -22.43 0.40 -4.23
CA THR A 59 -22.85 1.74 -4.69
C THR A 59 -21.68 2.66 -5.02
N VAL A 60 -20.51 2.44 -4.40
CA VAL A 60 -19.35 3.30 -4.55
C VAL A 60 -18.50 2.80 -5.73
N GLU A 61 -18.44 3.62 -6.79
CA GLU A 61 -17.85 3.23 -8.07
C GLU A 61 -16.32 3.41 -8.13
N GLY A 62 -15.72 4.10 -7.16
CA GLY A 62 -14.30 4.42 -7.21
C GLY A 62 -13.65 4.58 -5.84
N ILE A 63 -12.33 4.42 -5.83
CA ILE A 63 -11.48 4.59 -4.66
C ILE A 63 -10.51 5.75 -4.84
N ASP A 64 -10.07 6.36 -3.72
CA ASP A 64 -9.15 7.51 -3.73
C ASP A 64 -7.69 7.09 -3.55
N ALA A 65 -7.44 6.00 -2.84
CA ALA A 65 -6.09 5.48 -2.58
C ALA A 65 -6.12 4.00 -2.20
N ILE A 66 -4.95 3.34 -2.25
CA ILE A 66 -4.73 1.99 -1.69
C ILE A 66 -3.59 2.08 -0.69
N VAL A 67 -3.71 1.34 0.42
CA VAL A 67 -2.70 1.27 1.47
C VAL A 67 -2.11 -0.14 1.56
N LEU A 68 -0.77 -0.20 1.58
CA LEU A 68 -0.01 -1.36 2.04
C LEU A 68 0.68 -0.95 3.34
N SER A 69 0.54 -1.75 4.40
CA SER A 69 1.09 -1.40 5.71
C SER A 69 1.74 -2.60 6.39
N GLY A 70 2.90 -2.39 7.01
CA GLY A 70 3.39 -3.31 8.02
C GLY A 70 2.46 -3.36 9.24
N GLY A 71 2.87 -4.07 10.29
CA GLY A 71 2.16 -4.10 11.57
C GLY A 71 1.00 -5.10 11.68
N SER A 72 0.85 -5.99 10.69
CA SER A 72 -0.28 -6.93 10.71
C SER A 72 -1.62 -6.20 10.88
N ALA A 73 -2.58 -6.74 11.61
CA ALA A 73 -3.89 -6.12 11.81
C ALA A 73 -3.83 -4.69 12.38
N PHE A 74 -2.80 -4.36 13.16
CA PHE A 74 -2.60 -2.98 13.65
C PHE A 74 -2.32 -1.98 12.51
N GLY A 75 -1.69 -2.45 11.42
CA GLY A 75 -1.42 -1.66 10.23
C GLY A 75 -2.66 -1.25 9.44
N LEU A 76 -3.81 -1.89 9.66
CA LEU A 76 -5.09 -1.48 9.05
C LEU A 76 -5.49 -0.05 9.42
N ASP A 77 -4.97 0.50 10.52
CA ASP A 77 -5.22 1.88 10.92
C ASP A 77 -4.52 2.92 10.03
N ALA A 78 -3.53 2.50 9.23
CA ALA A 78 -2.87 3.39 8.28
C ALA A 78 -3.86 4.02 7.28
N ALA A 79 -4.87 3.29 6.86
CA ALA A 79 -5.91 3.81 5.98
C ALA A 79 -6.70 4.98 6.62
N SER A 80 -6.85 5.02 7.94
CA SER A 80 -7.47 6.15 8.64
C SER A 80 -6.63 7.43 8.54
N GLY A 81 -5.31 7.31 8.55
CA GLY A 81 -4.40 8.45 8.31
C GLY A 81 -4.50 8.98 6.88
N VAL A 82 -4.55 8.08 5.90
CA VAL A 82 -4.75 8.45 4.49
C VAL A 82 -6.11 9.12 4.28
N GLN A 83 -7.16 8.61 4.91
CA GLN A 83 -8.48 9.24 4.88
C GLN A 83 -8.46 10.66 5.46
N ALA A 84 -7.73 10.87 6.57
CA ALA A 84 -7.59 12.20 7.16
C ALA A 84 -6.92 13.17 6.18
N TRP A 85 -5.81 12.78 5.58
CA TRP A 85 -5.11 13.59 4.58
C TRP A 85 -5.98 13.90 3.35
N LEU A 86 -6.67 12.90 2.78
CA LEU A 86 -7.56 13.11 1.64
C LEU A 86 -8.73 14.03 1.98
N ARG A 87 -9.29 13.92 3.18
CA ARG A 87 -10.35 14.81 3.68
C ARG A 87 -9.90 16.26 3.75
N GLU A 88 -8.68 16.53 4.20
CA GLU A 88 -8.07 17.86 4.20
C GLU A 88 -7.94 18.44 2.79
N GLN A 89 -7.74 17.57 1.78
CA GLN A 89 -7.73 17.96 0.37
C GLN A 89 -9.15 18.10 -0.24
N GLY A 90 -10.21 17.96 0.56
CA GLY A 90 -11.58 18.02 0.09
C GLY A 90 -11.99 16.82 -0.80
N ARG A 91 -11.30 15.69 -0.70
CA ARG A 91 -11.49 14.50 -1.53
C ARG A 91 -12.38 13.46 -0.86
N GLY A 92 -12.92 12.55 -1.65
CA GLY A 92 -13.74 11.43 -1.21
C GLY A 92 -15.10 11.35 -1.92
N PHE A 93 -15.75 10.22 -1.74
CA PHE A 93 -17.11 9.98 -2.21
C PHE A 93 -18.10 10.95 -1.54
N GLN A 94 -18.89 11.62 -2.34
CA GLN A 94 -19.79 12.65 -1.84
C GLN A 94 -21.14 12.09 -1.41
N VAL A 95 -21.50 12.35 -0.17
CA VAL A 95 -22.83 12.05 0.39
C VAL A 95 -23.41 13.38 0.92
N ARG A 96 -24.27 13.99 0.16
CA ARG A 96 -24.76 15.36 0.43
C ARG A 96 -23.61 16.33 0.64
N GLU A 97 -23.47 16.94 1.83
CA GLU A 97 -22.40 17.86 2.18
C GLU A 97 -21.11 17.17 2.65
N ALA A 98 -21.21 15.86 2.98
CA ALA A 98 -20.06 15.09 3.47
C ALA A 98 -19.24 14.50 2.32
N ARG A 99 -17.92 14.42 2.52
CA ARG A 99 -17.01 13.65 1.67
C ARG A 99 -16.34 12.58 2.50
N VAL A 100 -16.39 11.35 2.00
CA VAL A 100 -15.82 10.16 2.66
C VAL A 100 -14.78 9.55 1.74
N PRO A 101 -13.48 9.73 2.02
CA PRO A 101 -12.43 9.10 1.22
C PRO A 101 -12.50 7.58 1.31
N ILE A 102 -12.44 6.91 0.18
CA ILE A 102 -12.47 5.45 0.08
C ILE A 102 -11.05 4.93 -0.09
N VAL A 103 -10.58 4.22 0.94
CA VAL A 103 -9.18 3.81 1.07
C VAL A 103 -9.08 2.34 1.49
N PRO A 104 -9.22 1.41 0.53
CA PRO A 104 -8.94 0.01 0.82
C PRO A 104 -7.46 -0.21 1.14
N GLY A 105 -7.20 -1.25 1.93
CA GLY A 105 -5.84 -1.58 2.32
C GLY A 105 -5.60 -3.05 2.60
N ALA A 106 -4.32 -3.42 2.56
CA ALA A 106 -3.84 -4.74 2.94
C ALA A 106 -2.57 -4.61 3.79
N ILE A 107 -2.37 -5.58 4.68
CA ILE A 107 -1.23 -5.58 5.61
C ILE A 107 -0.17 -6.62 5.25
N LEU A 108 1.02 -6.37 5.77
CA LEU A 108 2.13 -7.31 5.85
C LEU A 108 2.38 -7.66 7.32
N PHE A 109 2.81 -8.88 7.58
CA PHE A 109 3.23 -9.29 8.90
C PHE A 109 4.73 -9.01 9.09
N ASP A 110 5.07 -8.06 9.95
CA ASP A 110 6.46 -7.70 10.28
C ASP A 110 6.69 -7.52 11.79
N LEU A 111 5.73 -7.94 12.62
CA LEU A 111 5.81 -7.77 14.08
C LEU A 111 7.00 -8.48 14.72
N LEU A 112 7.49 -9.54 14.09
CA LEU A 112 8.64 -10.33 14.55
C LEU A 112 9.95 -10.01 13.80
N SER A 113 9.94 -9.04 12.88
CA SER A 113 11.07 -8.69 12.01
C SER A 113 12.04 -7.68 12.62
N GLY A 114 12.11 -7.61 13.95
CA GLY A 114 12.92 -6.63 14.66
C GLY A 114 12.25 -5.27 14.83
N GLY A 115 12.99 -4.29 15.36
CA GLY A 115 12.48 -2.99 15.76
C GLY A 115 11.70 -3.03 17.09
N ASP A 116 11.41 -1.84 17.62
CA ASP A 116 10.66 -1.67 18.87
C ASP A 116 9.17 -1.59 18.59
N LYS A 117 8.44 -2.66 18.87
CA LYS A 117 6.98 -2.76 18.71
C LYS A 117 6.22 -2.35 19.98
N ASN A 118 6.91 -1.83 21.00
CA ASN A 118 6.28 -1.37 22.24
C ASN A 118 5.78 0.08 22.13
N TRP A 119 4.81 0.31 21.28
CA TRP A 119 4.24 1.64 21.01
C TRP A 119 3.18 2.13 22.01
N GLY A 120 2.88 1.36 23.06
CA GLY A 120 1.86 1.72 24.05
C GLY A 120 0.41 1.43 23.56
N ARG A 121 -0.51 2.35 23.85
CA ARG A 121 -1.95 2.12 23.59
C ARG A 121 -2.31 2.07 22.10
N TYR A 122 -1.76 2.97 21.29
CA TYR A 122 -2.13 3.10 19.88
C TYR A 122 -0.91 2.88 19.00
N PRO A 123 -1.04 2.03 17.96
CA PRO A 123 0.03 1.80 17.01
C PRO A 123 0.24 3.04 16.12
N PRO A 124 1.47 3.32 15.66
CA PRO A 124 1.78 4.55 14.93
C PRO A 124 1.37 4.53 13.45
N TYR A 125 0.71 3.49 12.98
CA TYR A 125 0.43 3.30 11.54
C TYR A 125 -0.51 4.35 10.97
N ARG A 126 -1.41 4.94 11.76
CA ARG A 126 -2.24 6.07 11.33
C ARG A 126 -1.40 7.25 10.89
N GLU A 127 -0.47 7.67 11.72
CA GLU A 127 0.44 8.79 11.41
C GLU A 127 1.35 8.46 10.22
N LEU A 128 1.87 7.23 10.16
CA LEU A 128 2.66 6.78 9.02
C LEU A 128 1.84 6.77 7.72
N GLY A 129 0.56 6.39 7.77
CA GLY A 129 -0.34 6.46 6.62
C GLY A 129 -0.57 7.89 6.14
N TYR A 130 -0.79 8.83 7.06
CA TYR A 130 -0.93 10.25 6.76
C TYR A 130 0.34 10.80 6.09
N GLU A 131 1.51 10.56 6.69
CA GLU A 131 2.79 11.03 6.15
C GLU A 131 3.14 10.40 4.80
N ALA A 132 2.84 9.11 4.60
CA ALA A 132 3.03 8.47 3.32
C ALA A 132 2.15 9.09 2.23
N ALA A 133 0.88 9.37 2.52
CA ALA A 133 -0.02 10.04 1.57
C ALA A 133 0.46 11.45 1.22
N LYS A 134 0.92 12.21 2.21
CA LYS A 134 1.46 13.57 2.04
C LYS A 134 2.72 13.62 1.17
N GLN A 135 3.53 12.55 1.21
CA GLN A 135 4.77 12.41 0.42
C GLN A 135 4.56 11.78 -0.95
N ALA A 136 3.30 11.46 -1.33
CA ALA A 136 3.03 10.79 -2.59
C ALA A 136 3.47 11.62 -3.81
N GLY A 137 4.19 10.99 -4.70
CA GLY A 137 4.73 11.60 -5.91
C GLY A 137 4.99 10.55 -7.00
N VAL A 138 5.47 11.03 -8.15
CA VAL A 138 5.77 10.16 -9.29
C VAL A 138 7.10 9.41 -9.13
N ASP A 139 8.02 9.94 -8.36
CA ASP A 139 9.30 9.31 -8.01
C ASP A 139 9.24 8.86 -6.56
N PHE A 140 9.50 7.57 -6.31
CA PHE A 140 9.48 6.97 -4.98
C PHE A 140 10.54 5.87 -4.85
N ALA A 141 10.97 5.62 -3.61
CA ALA A 141 11.96 4.61 -3.33
C ALA A 141 11.37 3.19 -3.37
N LEU A 142 12.20 2.22 -3.77
CA LEU A 142 11.92 0.78 -3.75
C LEU A 142 12.77 0.07 -2.69
N GLY A 143 12.46 -1.21 -2.46
CA GLY A 143 13.18 -2.07 -1.52
C GLY A 143 12.68 -1.94 -0.09
N SER A 144 13.59 -1.77 0.87
CA SER A 144 13.28 -1.75 2.30
C SER A 144 12.77 -0.37 2.76
N VAL A 145 11.65 0.06 2.21
CA VAL A 145 10.99 1.34 2.49
C VAL A 145 9.50 1.15 2.68
N GLY A 146 8.84 2.08 3.32
CA GLY A 146 7.39 2.03 3.53
C GLY A 146 6.96 0.68 4.12
N ALA A 147 5.91 0.07 3.57
CA ALA A 147 5.44 -1.24 3.98
C ALA A 147 6.49 -2.35 3.82
N GLY A 148 7.48 -2.17 2.95
CA GLY A 148 8.60 -3.09 2.76
C GLY A 148 9.70 -3.00 3.82
N LEU A 149 9.67 -2.01 4.72
CA LEU A 149 10.74 -1.76 5.68
C LEU A 149 11.00 -2.93 6.62
N GLY A 150 9.94 -3.51 7.19
CA GLY A 150 9.99 -4.69 8.06
C GLY A 150 9.67 -6.01 7.35
N ALA A 151 9.36 -5.97 6.06
CA ALA A 151 8.93 -7.15 5.33
C ALA A 151 10.05 -8.20 5.20
N THR A 152 9.70 -9.46 5.43
CA THR A 152 10.59 -10.61 5.29
C THR A 152 9.90 -11.75 4.55
N THR A 153 10.67 -12.62 3.95
CA THR A 153 10.25 -13.92 3.47
C THR A 153 10.94 -15.01 4.29
N ALA A 154 10.72 -16.29 3.98
CA ALA A 154 11.31 -17.38 4.77
C ALA A 154 12.85 -17.33 4.83
N ASN A 155 13.51 -16.84 3.79
CA ASN A 155 14.97 -16.88 3.65
C ASN A 155 15.61 -15.56 3.19
N LEU A 156 14.83 -14.56 2.84
CA LEU A 156 15.31 -13.27 2.35
C LEU A 156 14.54 -12.11 2.97
N LYS A 157 15.14 -10.93 2.95
CA LYS A 157 14.44 -9.70 3.25
C LYS A 157 13.45 -9.41 2.13
N GLY A 158 12.23 -9.02 2.51
CA GLY A 158 11.21 -8.52 1.59
C GLY A 158 11.45 -7.08 1.18
N GLY A 159 10.45 -6.44 0.61
CA GLY A 159 10.54 -5.06 0.17
C GLY A 159 9.42 -4.66 -0.78
N ILE A 160 9.46 -3.40 -1.20
CA ILE A 160 8.60 -2.85 -2.24
C ILE A 160 9.29 -2.96 -3.58
N GLY A 161 8.60 -3.54 -4.55
CA GLY A 161 9.00 -3.57 -5.96
C GLY A 161 7.97 -2.89 -6.85
N SER A 162 8.40 -2.32 -7.96
CA SER A 162 7.50 -1.73 -8.94
C SER A 162 8.06 -1.88 -10.35
N ALA A 163 7.18 -1.97 -11.33
CA ALA A 163 7.52 -1.99 -12.75
C ALA A 163 6.37 -1.44 -13.59
N SER A 164 6.67 -1.05 -14.82
CA SER A 164 5.67 -0.69 -15.82
C SER A 164 6.01 -1.26 -17.19
N ALA A 165 5.00 -1.39 -18.01
CA ALA A 165 5.15 -1.75 -19.42
C ALA A 165 4.12 -1.01 -20.26
N LYS A 166 4.46 -0.78 -21.53
CA LYS A 166 3.53 -0.22 -22.53
C LYS A 166 3.17 -1.27 -23.56
N THR A 167 1.88 -1.50 -23.74
CA THR A 167 1.38 -2.44 -24.76
C THR A 167 1.60 -1.88 -26.17
N ARG A 168 1.51 -2.74 -27.18
CA ARG A 168 1.54 -2.31 -28.59
C ARG A 168 0.42 -1.34 -28.95
N ALA A 169 -0.72 -1.43 -28.27
CA ALA A 169 -1.85 -0.50 -28.43
C ALA A 169 -1.66 0.83 -27.68
N GLY A 170 -0.52 1.06 -27.04
CA GLY A 170 -0.21 2.31 -26.34
C GLY A 170 -0.73 2.38 -24.90
N ILE A 171 -1.34 1.32 -24.36
CA ILE A 171 -1.83 1.27 -22.98
C ILE A 171 -0.65 1.06 -22.05
N THR A 172 -0.53 1.90 -21.01
CA THR A 172 0.45 1.73 -19.93
C THR A 172 -0.13 0.85 -18.85
N VAL A 173 0.61 -0.17 -18.45
CA VAL A 173 0.29 -1.05 -17.31
C VAL A 173 1.39 -0.89 -16.28
N GLY A 174 1.01 -0.65 -15.04
CA GLY A 174 1.94 -0.53 -13.91
C GLY A 174 1.62 -1.54 -12.83
N ALA A 175 2.65 -1.97 -12.10
CA ALA A 175 2.54 -2.85 -10.96
C ALA A 175 3.37 -2.34 -9.78
N ILE A 176 2.88 -2.57 -8.56
CA ILE A 176 3.62 -2.43 -7.31
C ILE A 176 3.36 -3.67 -6.47
N ALA A 177 4.38 -4.17 -5.80
CA ALA A 177 4.29 -5.35 -4.96
C ALA A 177 5.04 -5.14 -3.66
N ALA A 178 4.47 -5.65 -2.57
CA ALA A 178 5.15 -5.79 -1.29
C ALA A 178 5.43 -7.28 -1.05
N ALA A 179 6.72 -7.66 -0.99
CA ALA A 179 7.13 -9.05 -0.81
C ALA A 179 7.21 -9.39 0.68
N ASN A 180 6.28 -10.25 1.16
CA ASN A 180 6.23 -10.71 2.56
C ASN A 180 5.70 -12.16 2.63
N ALA A 181 6.16 -13.03 1.75
CA ALA A 181 5.67 -14.41 1.67
C ALA A 181 6.18 -15.28 2.83
N ALA A 182 5.30 -16.10 3.41
CA ALA A 182 5.67 -17.18 4.31
C ALA A 182 6.27 -18.38 3.53
N GLY A 183 7.14 -18.09 2.57
CA GLY A 183 7.77 -19.06 1.66
C GLY A 183 9.08 -18.52 1.12
N SER A 184 9.85 -19.39 0.45
CA SER A 184 11.09 -19.00 -0.22
C SER A 184 10.79 -18.22 -1.49
N MET A 185 11.56 -17.14 -1.71
CA MET A 185 11.54 -16.37 -2.95
C MET A 185 12.45 -16.98 -4.03
N THR A 186 13.20 -18.02 -3.69
CA THR A 186 14.11 -18.68 -4.60
C THR A 186 13.80 -20.17 -4.71
N ILE A 187 14.10 -20.78 -5.85
CA ILE A 187 13.96 -22.21 -6.07
C ILE A 187 15.22 -22.91 -5.54
N GLY A 188 15.11 -23.55 -4.37
CA GLY A 188 16.24 -24.18 -3.67
C GLY A 188 17.35 -23.17 -3.37
N ASN A 189 18.60 -23.55 -3.62
CA ASN A 189 19.78 -22.67 -3.44
C ASN A 189 20.19 -21.99 -4.76
N THR A 190 19.31 -21.92 -5.74
CA THR A 190 19.59 -21.30 -7.05
C THR A 190 19.30 -19.81 -7.02
N ARG A 191 19.76 -19.09 -8.07
CA ARG A 191 19.41 -17.68 -8.31
C ARG A 191 18.13 -17.50 -9.13
N HIS A 192 17.37 -18.57 -9.35
CA HIS A 192 16.10 -18.53 -10.06
C HIS A 192 14.96 -18.18 -9.10
N PHE A 193 14.03 -17.33 -9.56
CA PHE A 193 12.86 -16.83 -8.83
C PHE A 193 11.58 -17.42 -9.39
#